data_e67011e3b349195da7d56213625b2c00
#
_entry.id   e67011e3b349195da7d56213625b2c00
#
_cell.length_a   1.000
_cell.length_b   1.000
_cell.length_c   1.000
_cell.angle_alpha   90.00
_cell.angle_beta   90.00
_cell.angle_gamma   90.00
#
_symmetry.space_group_name_H-M   'P 1'
#
loop_
_entity.id
_entity.type
_entity.pdbx_description
1 polymer ?
#
loop_
_entity_poly.entity_id
_entity_poly.type
_entity_poly.pdbx_seq_one_letter_code
_entity_poly.pdbx_strand_id
1 'polypeptide(L)'
;MYSAAAEFMKDTPMYQLYQRVAPRPEDFPRLLDKIGESMAEDFDYTEQVRGLQVPTLIVAADADMAPPSHYVEVFKLLDGGLRDGGWTGYAARRARSWSVTGTPMVR
;
A
#
# COMPACT_ATOMS: atom_id res chain seq x y z
N MET A 1 -11.45 1.65 21.93
CA MET A 1 -12.02 2.76 21.16
C MET A 1 -12.33 2.36 19.72
N TYR A 2 -11.36 1.86 18.97
CA TYR A 2 -11.60 1.34 17.61
C TYR A 2 -12.33 0.00 17.59
N SER A 3 -12.24 -0.78 18.64
CA SER A 3 -12.98 -2.05 18.78
C SER A 3 -14.50 -1.87 18.67
N ALA A 4 -15.03 -0.70 19.06
CA ALA A 4 -16.44 -0.40 18.90
C ALA A 4 -16.88 -0.37 17.44
N ALA A 5 -15.97 -0.06 16.52
CA ALA A 5 -16.25 -0.09 15.08
C ALA A 5 -16.47 -1.50 14.54
N ALA A 6 -16.05 -2.54 15.26
CA ALA A 6 -16.20 -3.92 14.81
C ALA A 6 -17.66 -4.29 14.54
N GLU A 7 -18.60 -3.77 15.34
CA GLU A 7 -20.02 -4.02 15.14
C GLU A 7 -20.54 -3.46 13.82
N PHE A 8 -20.05 -2.26 13.44
CA PHE A 8 -20.43 -1.62 12.17
C PHE A 8 -19.78 -2.27 10.95
N MET A 9 -18.70 -3.05 11.16
CA MET A 9 -17.95 -3.67 10.08
C MET A 9 -18.39 -5.08 9.76
N LYS A 10 -19.34 -5.67 10.51
CA LYS A 10 -19.75 -7.07 10.36
C LYS A 10 -20.24 -7.42 8.95
N ASP A 11 -20.81 -6.46 8.24
CA ASP A 11 -21.31 -6.66 6.88
C ASP A 11 -20.27 -6.35 5.80
N THR A 12 -19.05 -5.98 6.19
CA THR A 12 -18.00 -5.64 5.23
C THR A 12 -17.25 -6.88 4.74
N PRO A 13 -16.75 -6.86 3.48
CA PRO A 13 -15.90 -7.94 2.97
C PRO A 13 -14.65 -8.18 3.81
N MET A 14 -14.08 -7.13 4.41
CA MET A 14 -12.91 -7.23 5.30
C MET A 14 -13.21 -8.09 6.52
N TYR A 15 -14.31 -7.82 7.22
CA TYR A 15 -14.73 -8.62 8.37
C TYR A 15 -14.99 -10.08 7.99
N GLN A 16 -15.73 -10.29 6.90
CA GLN A 16 -16.06 -11.63 6.42
C GLN A 16 -14.82 -12.44 6.06
N LEU A 17 -13.84 -11.80 5.42
CA LEU A 17 -12.56 -12.43 5.11
C LEU A 17 -11.80 -12.79 6.38
N TYR A 18 -11.71 -11.85 7.33
CA TYR A 18 -11.04 -12.10 8.61
C TYR A 18 -11.65 -13.29 9.35
N GLN A 19 -12.98 -13.35 9.43
CA GLN A 19 -13.70 -14.46 10.07
C GLN A 19 -13.37 -15.80 9.42
N ARG A 20 -13.10 -15.81 8.14
CA ARG A 20 -12.83 -17.04 7.38
C ARG A 20 -11.39 -17.53 7.48
N VAL A 21 -10.42 -16.60 7.54
CA VAL A 21 -8.99 -16.95 7.42
C VAL A 21 -8.20 -16.80 8.72
N ALA A 22 -8.68 -16.03 9.68
CA ALA A 22 -7.96 -15.80 10.93
C ALA A 22 -7.95 -17.05 11.82
N PRO A 23 -6.81 -17.35 12.47
CA PRO A 23 -6.73 -18.44 13.44
C PRO A 23 -7.67 -18.22 14.64
N ARG A 24 -7.90 -16.96 14.98
CA ARG A 24 -8.77 -16.56 16.10
C ARG A 24 -9.71 -15.46 15.64
N PRO A 25 -10.83 -15.79 14.99
CA PRO A 25 -11.78 -14.80 14.45
C PRO A 25 -12.35 -13.84 15.50
N GLU A 26 -12.44 -14.28 16.75
CA GLU A 26 -12.92 -13.47 17.87
C GLU A 26 -12.02 -12.28 18.21
N ASP A 27 -10.79 -12.25 17.71
CA ASP A 27 -9.82 -11.17 17.96
C ASP A 27 -9.99 -9.97 17.01
N PHE A 28 -11.01 -9.93 16.17
CA PHE A 28 -11.22 -8.82 15.23
C PHE A 28 -11.31 -7.45 15.93
N PRO A 29 -12.03 -7.28 17.04
CA PRO A 29 -12.02 -6.00 17.77
C PRO A 29 -10.64 -5.61 18.27
N ARG A 30 -9.85 -6.56 18.73
CA ARG A 30 -8.46 -6.33 19.17
C ARG A 30 -7.57 -5.89 18.01
N LEU A 31 -7.76 -6.46 16.83
CA LEU A 31 -7.06 -6.02 15.62
C LEU A 31 -7.33 -4.55 15.32
N LEU A 32 -8.60 -4.13 15.38
CA LEU A 32 -8.98 -2.75 15.14
C LEU A 32 -8.36 -1.79 16.16
N ASP A 33 -8.31 -2.18 17.42
CA ASP A 33 -7.65 -1.35 18.46
C ASP A 33 -6.16 -1.17 18.16
N LYS A 34 -5.46 -2.23 17.79
CA LYS A 34 -4.03 -2.17 17.43
C LYS A 34 -3.77 -1.31 16.19
N ILE A 35 -4.60 -1.44 15.17
CA ILE A 35 -4.51 -0.61 13.96
C ILE A 35 -4.74 0.86 14.34
N GLY A 36 -5.76 1.13 15.16
CA GLY A 36 -6.06 2.47 15.60
C GLY A 36 -4.93 3.11 16.42
N GLU A 37 -4.31 2.37 17.30
CA GLU A 37 -3.14 2.82 18.06
C GLU A 37 -1.98 3.19 17.13
N SER A 38 -1.70 2.33 16.14
CA SER A 38 -0.66 2.59 15.15
C SER A 38 -0.97 3.81 14.29
N MET A 39 -2.23 4.01 13.90
CA MET A 39 -2.64 5.16 13.09
C MET A 39 -2.67 6.47 13.85
N ALA A 40 -2.72 6.43 15.19
CA ALA A 40 -2.68 7.61 16.03
C ALA A 40 -1.26 8.18 16.20
N GLU A 41 -0.25 7.42 15.85
CA GLU A 41 1.15 7.85 15.91
C GLU A 41 1.59 8.42 14.56
N ASP A 42 2.27 9.56 14.60
CA ASP A 42 2.94 10.08 13.41
C ASP A 42 4.16 9.22 13.09
N PHE A 43 4.29 8.84 11.85
CA PHE A 43 5.45 8.08 11.40
C PHE A 43 5.95 8.59 10.04
N ASP A 44 7.25 8.48 9.83
CA ASP A 44 7.89 8.81 8.57
C ASP A 44 8.95 7.75 8.26
N TYR A 45 8.69 6.97 7.22
CA TYR A 45 9.58 5.90 6.76
C TYR A 45 10.40 6.31 5.52
N THR A 46 10.51 7.60 5.22
CA THR A 46 11.18 8.11 4.04
C THR A 46 12.61 7.56 3.92
N GLU A 47 13.40 7.63 4.98
CA GLU A 47 14.78 7.16 4.94
C GLU A 47 14.88 5.63 4.82
N GLN A 48 14.00 4.90 5.49
CA GLN A 48 13.95 3.45 5.39
C GLN A 48 13.58 3.00 3.97
N VAL A 49 12.60 3.64 3.35
CA VAL A 49 12.21 3.36 1.96
C VAL A 49 13.35 3.68 1.00
N ARG A 50 14.01 4.82 1.19
CA ARG A 50 15.17 5.21 0.37
C ARG A 50 16.32 4.21 0.47
N GLY A 51 16.48 3.59 1.62
CA GLY A 51 17.53 2.59 1.88
C GLY A 51 17.22 1.19 1.36
N LEU A 52 16.02 0.91 0.84
CA LEU A 52 15.67 -0.40 0.33
C LEU A 52 16.54 -0.76 -0.89
N GLN A 53 17.12 -1.97 -0.85
CA GLN A 53 17.99 -2.48 -1.91
C GLN A 53 17.33 -3.59 -2.74
N VAL A 54 16.11 -3.97 -2.40
CA VAL A 54 15.37 -5.05 -3.07
C VAL A 54 14.51 -4.50 -4.21
N PRO A 55 14.33 -5.27 -5.31
CA PRO A 55 13.34 -4.92 -6.32
C PRO A 55 11.96 -4.78 -5.71
N THR A 56 11.27 -3.69 -6.01
CA THR A 56 9.97 -3.37 -5.42
C THR A 56 8.95 -3.09 -6.51
N LEU A 57 7.80 -3.76 -6.45
CA LEU A 57 6.65 -3.52 -7.30
C LEU A 57 5.63 -2.69 -6.52
N ILE A 58 5.23 -1.54 -7.07
CA ILE A 58 4.16 -0.73 -6.53
C ILE A 58 2.91 -0.98 -7.37
N VAL A 59 1.82 -1.37 -6.73
CA VAL A 59 0.52 -1.56 -7.34
C VAL A 59 -0.45 -0.58 -6.70
N ALA A 60 -1.09 0.23 -7.51
CA ALA A 60 -2.04 1.23 -7.04
C ALA A 60 -3.27 1.26 -7.94
N ALA A 61 -4.44 1.40 -7.34
CA ALA A 61 -5.68 1.60 -8.06
C ALA A 61 -5.92 3.08 -8.35
N ASP A 62 -6.73 3.37 -9.34
CA ASP A 62 -7.11 4.75 -9.68
C ASP A 62 -7.81 5.45 -8.53
N ALA A 63 -8.74 4.76 -7.87
CA ALA A 63 -9.47 5.24 -6.69
C ALA A 63 -9.04 4.47 -5.45
N ASP A 64 -7.79 4.61 -5.07
CA ASP A 64 -7.22 3.94 -3.92
C ASP A 64 -7.27 4.83 -2.66
N MET A 65 -6.80 4.29 -1.55
CA MET A 65 -6.78 4.93 -0.24
C MET A 65 -5.90 6.18 -0.22
N ALA A 66 -4.87 6.24 -1.05
CA ALA A 66 -3.99 7.38 -1.20
C ALA A 66 -4.05 7.94 -2.63
N PRO A 67 -3.81 9.24 -2.82
CA PRO A 67 -3.80 9.83 -4.16
C PRO A 67 -2.61 9.30 -4.98
N PRO A 68 -2.70 9.28 -6.31
CA PRO A 68 -1.62 8.80 -7.19
C PRO A 68 -0.28 9.48 -6.94
N SER A 69 -0.27 10.74 -6.54
CA SER A 69 0.94 11.48 -6.19
C SER A 69 1.75 10.83 -5.06
N HIS A 70 1.09 10.20 -4.10
CA HIS A 70 1.76 9.49 -3.03
C HIS A 70 2.55 8.28 -3.55
N TYR A 71 1.96 7.51 -4.45
CA TYR A 71 2.66 6.35 -5.05
C TYR A 71 3.82 6.78 -5.94
N VAL A 72 3.69 7.89 -6.64
CA VAL A 72 4.79 8.48 -7.42
C VAL A 72 5.93 8.91 -6.50
N GLU A 73 5.61 9.50 -5.35
CA GLU A 73 6.61 9.90 -4.37
C GLU A 73 7.40 8.70 -3.84
N VAL A 74 6.70 7.61 -3.45
CA VAL A 74 7.35 6.37 -3.02
C VAL A 74 8.21 5.78 -4.13
N PHE A 75 7.72 5.79 -5.36
CA PHE A 75 8.48 5.33 -6.53
C PHE A 75 9.79 6.10 -6.71
N LYS A 76 9.76 7.41 -6.53
CA LYS A 76 10.97 8.24 -6.58
C LYS A 76 11.95 7.94 -5.45
N LEU A 77 11.46 7.68 -4.24
CA LEU A 77 12.31 7.27 -3.12
C LEU A 77 13.04 5.96 -3.38
N LEU A 78 12.45 5.10 -4.20
CA LEU A 78 13.03 3.82 -4.64
C LEU A 78 13.94 3.95 -5.88
N ASP A 79 14.41 5.14 -6.18
CA ASP A 79 15.20 5.47 -7.37
C ASP A 79 14.46 5.28 -8.69
N GLY A 80 13.13 5.26 -8.66
CA GLY A 80 12.28 5.21 -9.85
C GLY A 80 12.01 6.58 -10.45
N GLY A 81 11.75 6.62 -11.75
CA GLY A 81 11.32 7.85 -12.42
C GLY A 81 12.36 8.96 -12.51
N LEU A 82 13.62 8.68 -12.20
CA LEU A 82 14.70 9.67 -12.22
C LEU A 82 15.29 9.89 -13.60
N ARG A 83 14.92 9.06 -14.56
CA ARG A 83 15.40 9.11 -15.95
C ARG A 83 14.32 8.73 -16.92
N ASP A 84 14.40 9.29 -18.11
CA ASP A 84 13.63 8.82 -19.24
C ASP A 84 14.14 7.45 -19.71
N GLY A 85 13.24 6.52 -19.95
CA GLY A 85 13.55 5.18 -20.47
C GLY A 85 13.87 5.18 -21.96
N GLY A 86 13.63 6.28 -22.67
CA GLY A 86 13.80 6.37 -24.11
C GLY A 86 12.80 5.49 -24.88
N TRP A 87 12.90 5.52 -26.18
CA TRP A 87 12.00 4.77 -27.09
C TRP A 87 12.05 3.26 -26.89
N THR A 88 13.22 2.74 -26.57
CA THR A 88 13.41 1.30 -26.42
C THR A 88 13.11 0.78 -25.03
N GLY A 89 12.88 1.67 -24.06
CA GLY A 89 12.78 1.32 -22.64
C GLY A 89 14.07 0.72 -22.07
N TYR A 90 15.17 0.78 -22.79
CA TYR A 90 16.43 0.15 -22.38
C TYR A 90 16.98 0.74 -21.06
N ALA A 91 16.83 2.04 -20.89
CA ALA A 91 17.27 2.71 -19.66
C ALA A 91 16.41 2.35 -18.45
N ALA A 92 15.14 1.96 -18.67
CA ALA A 92 14.24 1.51 -17.61
C ALA A 92 14.69 0.23 -16.94
N ARG A 93 15.47 -0.61 -17.59
CA ARG A 93 15.98 -1.87 -17.04
C ARG A 93 16.90 -1.67 -15.83
N ARG A 94 17.34 -0.45 -15.58
CA ARG A 94 18.17 -0.10 -14.43
C ARG A 94 17.35 0.43 -13.25
N ALA A 95 16.06 0.64 -13.41
CA ALA A 95 15.20 1.03 -12.32
C ALA A 95 15.02 -0.15 -11.36
N ARG A 96 15.11 0.14 -10.06
CA ARG A 96 14.92 -0.86 -9.01
C ARG A 96 13.47 -1.06 -8.65
N SER A 97 12.59 -0.22 -9.13
CA SER A 97 11.17 -0.24 -8.80
C SER A 97 10.31 -0.26 -10.05
N TRP A 98 9.13 -0.84 -9.89
CA TRP A 98 8.12 -0.98 -10.94
C TRP A 98 6.82 -0.40 -10.41
N SER A 99 6.11 0.32 -11.24
CA SER A 99 4.81 0.86 -10.87
C SER A 99 3.75 0.35 -11.83
N VAL A 100 2.67 -0.18 -11.27
CA VAL A 100 1.52 -0.67 -12.03
C VAL A 100 0.27 -0.05 -11.43
N THR A 101 -0.53 0.60 -12.25
CA THR A 101 -1.87 1.04 -11.82
C THR A 101 -2.82 -0.16 -11.84
N GLY A 102 -3.56 -0.34 -10.75
CA GLY A 102 -4.49 -1.46 -10.63
C GLY A 102 -5.75 -1.33 -11.47
N THR A 103 -6.03 -0.14 -12.00
CA THR A 103 -7.11 0.05 -12.96
C THR A 103 -6.53 -0.14 -14.35
N PRO A 104 -6.99 -1.13 -15.12
CA PRO A 104 -6.57 -1.24 -16.49
C PRO A 104 -6.96 0.04 -17.22
N MET A 105 -5.98 0.74 -17.72
CA MET A 105 -6.20 1.84 -18.63
C MET A 105 -6.69 1.26 -19.96
N VAL A 106 -7.89 0.70 -19.93
CA VAL A 106 -8.57 0.26 -21.13
C VAL A 106 -9.16 1.48 -21.79
N ARG A 107 -8.48 1.95 -22.78
CA ARG A 107 -9.02 2.95 -23.68
C ARG A 107 -8.84 2.51 -25.10
#